data_6bbecf215452cdf6fa59c598c7ce2ad0
#
_entry.id   6bbecf215452cdf6fa59c598c7ce2ad0
#
_cell.length_a   1.000
_cell.length_b   1.000
_cell.length_c   1.000
_cell.angle_alpha   90.00
_cell.angle_beta   90.00
_cell.angle_gamma   90.00
#
_symmetry.space_group_name_H-M   'P 1'
#
loop_
_entity.id
_entity.type
_entity.pdbx_description
1 polymer ?
#
loop_
_entity_poly.entity_id
_entity_poly.type
_entity_poly.pdbx_seq_one_letter_code
_entity_poly.pdbx_strand_id
1 'polypeptide(L)'
;MLTRGSRRWRVPREEIAGLIGGLRERGVRHGAGRDMLGHRIAHVVLTRMEAAGEAPDDRTHDAVRRTREVRAVVDAVWPAVNPVRLVLRLLSDPELLAQAAEGLLDDDEQQEIRWDSPPRGPGSARWSAADAVLVDEARDLIERIPSLAHVVVDEAQDLSPMECRAVGRRCATGSATVLGDLAQATTPAAVADWPQMLAHLGKPDAGLRLLDTGYRVPRQILDYASRLLPLIAPGVPAARSFRQDAGSLAVVSATPGSLPAALVQACTDALDRPGSAAVIAADAQLTALAKMLGRAGVAHGTLDGDGPGARLTLVPVSLAKGLEFDHVIVAEPARIAAAHSRGLHQLYVALTRAVSRLTVLYTQPLPGPLR
;
A
#
# COMPACT_ATOMS: atom_id res chain seq x y z
N MET A 1 38.40 -2.73 -29.09
CA MET A 1 39.82 -2.35 -29.17
C MET A 1 39.97 -0.97 -28.54
N LEU A 2 40.90 -0.82 -27.60
CA LEU A 2 41.17 0.44 -26.91
C LEU A 2 42.50 1.00 -27.37
N THR A 3 42.57 2.29 -27.69
CA THR A 3 43.80 2.97 -28.13
C THR A 3 44.27 3.94 -27.06
N ARG A 4 45.56 3.86 -26.64
CA ARG A 4 46.16 4.80 -25.71
C ARG A 4 47.57 5.13 -26.20
N GLY A 5 47.79 6.40 -26.53
CA GLY A 5 49.00 6.81 -27.23
C GLY A 5 49.09 6.14 -28.61
N SER A 6 50.23 5.54 -28.90
CA SER A 6 50.48 4.78 -30.15
C SER A 6 50.11 3.29 -30.04
N ARG A 7 49.73 2.80 -28.86
CA ARG A 7 49.45 1.38 -28.61
C ARG A 7 47.96 1.07 -28.61
N ARG A 8 47.61 -0.15 -29.06
CA ARG A 8 46.25 -0.68 -29.14
C ARG A 8 46.11 -1.92 -28.29
N TRP A 9 45.09 -1.91 -27.40
CA TRP A 9 44.80 -3.01 -26.48
C TRP A 9 43.50 -3.68 -26.91
N ARG A 10 43.56 -4.98 -27.18
CA ARG A 10 42.38 -5.75 -27.61
C ARG A 10 41.90 -6.62 -26.45
N VAL A 11 40.60 -6.56 -26.12
CA VAL A 11 39.92 -7.53 -25.27
C VAL A 11 39.02 -8.38 -26.16
N PRO A 12 39.23 -9.71 -26.26
CA PRO A 12 38.38 -10.61 -27.04
C PRO A 12 36.96 -10.62 -26.57
N ARG A 13 36.01 -10.98 -27.46
CA ARG A 13 34.61 -11.09 -27.19
C ARG A 13 34.30 -12.19 -26.14
N GLU A 14 34.99 -13.30 -26.24
CA GLU A 14 34.90 -14.46 -25.39
C GLU A 14 35.28 -14.11 -23.95
N GLU A 15 36.27 -13.30 -23.74
CA GLU A 15 36.71 -12.84 -22.43
C GLU A 15 35.67 -11.90 -21.81
N ILE A 16 35.09 -10.99 -22.59
CA ILE A 16 33.98 -10.12 -22.13
C ILE A 16 32.76 -10.99 -21.76
N ALA A 17 32.45 -12.01 -22.58
CA ALA A 17 31.34 -12.94 -22.27
C ALA A 17 31.57 -13.70 -20.96
N GLY A 18 32.82 -14.14 -20.69
CA GLY A 18 33.22 -14.75 -19.43
C GLY A 18 33.07 -13.81 -18.24
N LEU A 19 33.43 -12.53 -18.38
CA LEU A 19 33.22 -11.52 -17.32
C LEU A 19 31.73 -11.32 -17.01
N ILE A 20 30.89 -11.28 -18.04
CA ILE A 20 29.43 -11.16 -17.90
C ILE A 20 28.85 -12.38 -17.20
N GLY A 21 29.24 -13.60 -17.65
CA GLY A 21 28.80 -14.86 -17.05
C GLY A 21 29.09 -14.91 -15.55
N GLY A 22 30.34 -14.64 -15.16
CA GLY A 22 30.73 -14.64 -13.77
C GLY A 22 30.08 -13.55 -12.90
N LEU A 23 29.56 -12.44 -13.48
CA LEU A 23 28.75 -11.47 -12.75
C LEU A 23 27.30 -11.96 -12.57
N ARG A 24 26.73 -12.58 -13.59
CA ARG A 24 25.37 -13.14 -13.54
C ARG A 24 25.26 -14.31 -12.57
N GLU A 25 26.21 -15.24 -12.60
CA GLU A 25 26.29 -16.38 -11.69
C GLU A 25 26.36 -15.96 -10.21
N ARG A 26 26.98 -14.83 -9.92
CA ARG A 26 27.02 -14.26 -8.55
C ARG A 26 25.74 -13.55 -8.14
N GLY A 27 24.72 -13.46 -8.99
CA GLY A 27 23.50 -12.74 -8.71
C GLY A 27 23.68 -11.24 -8.45
N VAL A 28 24.68 -10.62 -9.08
CA VAL A 28 24.96 -9.17 -8.91
C VAL A 28 23.82 -8.37 -9.51
N ARG A 29 23.29 -7.39 -8.77
CA ARG A 29 22.22 -6.50 -9.25
C ARG A 29 22.67 -5.77 -10.52
N HIS A 30 21.69 -5.44 -11.38
CA HIS A 30 21.96 -4.93 -12.73
C HIS A 30 22.87 -3.69 -12.75
N GLY A 31 22.58 -2.68 -11.93
CA GLY A 31 23.39 -1.44 -11.87
C GLY A 31 24.81 -1.70 -11.39
N ALA A 32 24.96 -2.45 -10.28
CA ALA A 32 26.27 -2.82 -9.77
C ALA A 32 27.05 -3.70 -10.75
N GLY A 33 26.38 -4.65 -11.43
CA GLY A 33 26.98 -5.50 -12.45
C GLY A 33 27.55 -4.69 -13.61
N ARG A 34 26.83 -3.66 -14.04
CA ARG A 34 27.25 -2.72 -15.08
C ARG A 34 28.54 -1.99 -14.70
N ASP A 35 28.60 -1.44 -13.49
CA ASP A 35 29.80 -0.74 -13.00
C ASP A 35 30.98 -1.71 -12.84
N MET A 36 30.74 -2.87 -12.26
CA MET A 36 31.76 -3.91 -12.08
C MET A 36 32.28 -4.43 -13.41
N LEU A 37 31.46 -4.53 -14.47
CA LEU A 37 31.90 -4.93 -15.80
C LEU A 37 32.90 -3.92 -16.36
N GLY A 38 32.62 -2.62 -16.23
CA GLY A 38 33.55 -1.57 -16.64
C GLY A 38 34.90 -1.65 -15.93
N HIS A 39 34.91 -1.91 -14.63
CA HIS A 39 36.12 -2.12 -13.83
C HIS A 39 36.89 -3.36 -14.26
N ARG A 40 36.23 -4.49 -14.51
CA ARG A 40 36.85 -5.74 -14.94
C ARG A 40 37.46 -5.62 -16.33
N ILE A 41 36.77 -4.97 -17.29
CA ILE A 41 37.34 -4.71 -18.63
C ILE A 41 38.58 -3.83 -18.51
N ALA A 42 38.55 -2.79 -17.67
CA ALA A 42 39.72 -1.96 -17.44
C ALA A 42 40.89 -2.76 -16.86
N HIS A 43 40.63 -3.61 -15.87
CA HIS A 43 41.65 -4.47 -15.26
C HIS A 43 42.30 -5.41 -16.27
N VAL A 44 41.52 -6.05 -17.15
CA VAL A 44 42.08 -6.88 -18.26
C VAL A 44 43.01 -6.07 -19.15
N VAL A 45 42.67 -4.81 -19.44
CA VAL A 45 43.53 -3.93 -20.23
C VAL A 45 44.84 -3.62 -19.49
N LEU A 46 44.75 -3.31 -18.18
CA LEU A 46 45.96 -3.03 -17.37
C LEU A 46 46.88 -4.24 -17.29
N THR A 47 46.37 -5.43 -17.07
CA THR A 47 47.18 -6.67 -17.05
C THR A 47 47.93 -6.86 -18.36
N ARG A 48 47.33 -6.48 -19.49
CA ARG A 48 48.04 -6.53 -20.82
C ARG A 48 49.05 -5.44 -20.97
N MET A 49 48.85 -4.27 -20.38
CA MET A 49 49.83 -3.19 -20.33
C MET A 49 51.05 -3.61 -19.52
N GLU A 50 50.83 -4.22 -18.35
CA GLU A 50 51.90 -4.78 -17.51
C GLU A 50 52.70 -5.87 -18.24
N ALA A 51 52.02 -6.79 -18.91
CA ALA A 51 52.66 -7.82 -19.74
C ALA A 51 53.48 -7.24 -20.91
N ALA A 52 53.16 -6.03 -21.33
CA ALA A 52 53.91 -5.29 -22.37
C ALA A 52 55.01 -4.36 -21.81
N GLY A 53 55.29 -4.44 -20.50
CA GLY A 53 56.31 -3.68 -19.81
C GLY A 53 55.91 -2.24 -19.40
N GLU A 54 54.64 -1.91 -19.41
CA GLU A 54 54.12 -0.66 -18.81
C GLU A 54 53.88 -0.85 -17.31
N ALA A 55 53.90 0.24 -16.54
CA ALA A 55 53.54 0.25 -15.11
C ALA A 55 52.29 1.10 -14.88
N PRO A 56 51.08 0.58 -15.18
CA PRO A 56 49.85 1.31 -14.98
C PRO A 56 49.53 1.44 -13.49
N ASP A 57 48.97 2.58 -13.11
CA ASP A 57 48.49 2.91 -11.75
C ASP A 57 46.97 2.95 -11.70
N ASP A 58 46.41 3.23 -10.50
CA ASP A 58 44.94 3.37 -10.28
C ASP A 58 44.34 4.49 -11.13
N ARG A 59 45.09 5.57 -11.41
CA ARG A 59 44.68 6.64 -12.31
C ARG A 59 44.53 6.15 -13.73
N THR A 60 45.44 5.27 -14.15
CA THR A 60 45.40 4.61 -15.46
C THR A 60 44.17 3.70 -15.56
N HIS A 61 43.87 2.92 -14.50
CA HIS A 61 42.66 2.10 -14.42
C HIS A 61 41.40 2.94 -14.61
N ASP A 62 41.26 4.01 -13.85
CA ASP A 62 40.10 4.90 -13.92
C ASP A 62 39.99 5.59 -15.29
N ALA A 63 41.10 5.99 -15.86
CA ALA A 63 41.12 6.58 -17.19
C ALA A 63 40.68 5.59 -18.27
N VAL A 64 41.14 4.34 -18.23
CA VAL A 64 40.73 3.26 -19.15
C VAL A 64 39.24 2.98 -19.01
N ARG A 65 38.73 2.82 -17.78
CA ARG A 65 37.31 2.58 -17.50
C ARG A 65 36.42 3.66 -18.11
N ARG A 66 36.82 4.91 -18.04
CA ARG A 66 36.04 6.07 -18.55
C ARG A 66 36.20 6.30 -20.06
N THR A 67 36.99 5.53 -20.77
CA THR A 67 37.13 5.69 -22.24
C THR A 67 35.80 5.43 -22.95
N ARG A 68 35.64 6.06 -24.12
CA ARG A 68 34.46 5.89 -24.97
C ARG A 68 34.30 4.43 -25.40
N GLU A 69 35.38 3.75 -25.67
CA GLU A 69 35.40 2.36 -26.13
C GLU A 69 34.90 1.39 -25.05
N VAL A 70 35.37 1.54 -23.82
CA VAL A 70 34.90 0.70 -22.69
C VAL A 70 33.42 0.97 -22.40
N ARG A 71 33.03 2.23 -22.35
CA ARG A 71 31.63 2.60 -22.15
C ARG A 71 30.74 2.05 -23.26
N ALA A 72 31.14 2.19 -24.53
CA ALA A 72 30.35 1.66 -25.65
C ALA A 72 30.18 0.14 -25.59
N VAL A 73 31.22 -0.59 -25.16
CA VAL A 73 31.09 -2.04 -24.93
C VAL A 73 30.13 -2.34 -23.80
N VAL A 74 30.29 -1.67 -22.66
CA VAL A 74 29.37 -1.86 -21.51
C VAL A 74 27.92 -1.51 -21.90
N ASP A 75 27.70 -0.40 -22.61
CA ASP A 75 26.35 0.01 -23.07
C ASP A 75 25.76 -1.02 -24.06
N ALA A 76 26.55 -1.65 -24.89
CA ALA A 76 26.09 -2.63 -25.86
C ALA A 76 25.73 -3.98 -25.21
N VAL A 77 26.48 -4.45 -24.19
CA VAL A 77 26.33 -5.80 -23.63
C VAL A 77 25.56 -5.79 -22.27
N TRP A 78 25.53 -4.65 -21.62
CA TRP A 78 24.86 -4.45 -20.33
C TRP A 78 24.25 -3.04 -20.27
N PRO A 79 23.18 -2.78 -21.05
CA PRO A 79 22.59 -1.44 -21.18
C PRO A 79 22.06 -0.91 -19.84
N ALA A 80 22.06 0.40 -19.68
CA ALA A 80 21.44 1.03 -18.53
C ALA A 80 19.92 0.84 -18.58
N VAL A 81 19.33 0.43 -17.46
CA VAL A 81 17.89 0.25 -17.31
C VAL A 81 17.33 1.35 -16.39
N ASN A 82 16.30 2.05 -16.86
CA ASN A 82 15.56 3.00 -16.07
C ASN A 82 14.28 2.31 -15.52
N PRO A 83 14.08 2.22 -14.21
CA PRO A 83 12.97 1.47 -13.61
C PRO A 83 11.61 2.00 -14.05
N VAL A 84 11.44 3.32 -14.14
CA VAL A 84 10.16 3.93 -14.55
C VAL A 84 9.83 3.58 -16.01
N ARG A 85 10.83 3.65 -16.90
CA ARG A 85 10.66 3.27 -18.32
C ARG A 85 10.46 1.77 -18.50
N LEU A 86 11.04 0.95 -17.61
CA LEU A 86 10.86 -0.50 -17.65
C LEU A 86 9.40 -0.86 -17.34
N VAL A 87 8.85 -0.33 -16.25
CA VAL A 87 7.44 -0.57 -15.87
C VAL A 87 6.50 0.01 -16.92
N LEU A 88 6.77 1.24 -17.41
CA LEU A 88 6.00 1.83 -18.51
C LEU A 88 5.92 0.88 -19.72
N ARG A 89 7.05 0.37 -20.18
CA ARG A 89 7.09 -0.56 -21.32
C ARG A 89 6.36 -1.86 -21.00
N LEU A 90 6.56 -2.43 -19.81
CA LEU A 90 5.93 -3.69 -19.40
C LEU A 90 4.41 -3.58 -19.46
N LEU A 91 3.83 -2.47 -18.97
CA LEU A 91 2.37 -2.26 -18.94
C LEU A 91 1.80 -1.72 -20.27
N SER A 92 2.65 -1.31 -21.21
CA SER A 92 2.25 -0.72 -22.49
C SER A 92 2.50 -1.59 -23.72
N ASP A 93 3.39 -2.58 -23.62
CA ASP A 93 3.83 -3.44 -24.72
C ASP A 93 3.31 -4.87 -24.48
N PRO A 94 2.25 -5.30 -25.23
CA PRO A 94 1.64 -6.61 -25.03
C PRO A 94 2.62 -7.78 -25.26
N GLU A 95 3.54 -7.66 -26.23
CA GLU A 95 4.48 -8.73 -26.55
C GLU A 95 5.52 -8.87 -25.43
N LEU A 96 6.01 -7.74 -24.90
CA LEU A 96 6.93 -7.75 -23.77
C LEU A 96 6.26 -8.30 -22.51
N LEU A 97 5.01 -7.90 -22.26
CA LEU A 97 4.24 -8.40 -21.11
C LEU A 97 4.01 -9.90 -21.23
N ALA A 98 3.55 -10.39 -22.36
CA ALA A 98 3.31 -11.81 -22.59
C ALA A 98 4.59 -12.64 -22.39
N GLN A 99 5.72 -12.16 -22.93
CA GLN A 99 7.00 -12.83 -22.73
C GLN A 99 7.45 -12.85 -21.26
N ALA A 100 7.26 -11.73 -20.55
CA ALA A 100 7.67 -11.61 -19.15
C ALA A 100 6.75 -12.36 -18.19
N ALA A 101 5.49 -12.52 -18.56
CA ALA A 101 4.43 -13.16 -17.77
C ALA A 101 4.27 -14.66 -18.08
N GLU A 102 5.05 -15.21 -19.01
CA GLU A 102 4.95 -16.63 -19.42
C GLU A 102 5.03 -17.56 -18.19
N GLY A 103 3.97 -18.35 -17.98
CA GLY A 103 3.83 -19.26 -16.85
C GLY A 103 3.55 -18.60 -15.49
N LEU A 104 3.34 -17.27 -15.44
CA LEU A 104 3.04 -16.51 -14.22
C LEU A 104 1.63 -15.92 -14.22
N LEU A 105 1.18 -15.36 -15.34
CA LEU A 105 -0.14 -14.72 -15.50
C LEU A 105 -0.85 -15.32 -16.72
N ASP A 106 -2.15 -15.53 -16.60
CA ASP A 106 -2.98 -15.89 -17.75
C ASP A 106 -3.31 -14.66 -18.62
N ASP A 107 -4.01 -14.88 -19.75
CA ASP A 107 -4.30 -13.81 -20.72
C ASP A 107 -5.25 -12.74 -20.15
N ASP A 108 -6.21 -13.14 -19.30
CA ASP A 108 -7.17 -12.23 -18.69
C ASP A 108 -6.47 -11.35 -17.65
N GLU A 109 -5.61 -11.92 -16.82
CA GLU A 109 -4.78 -11.19 -15.85
C GLU A 109 -3.82 -10.21 -16.53
N GLN A 110 -3.20 -10.63 -17.65
CA GLN A 110 -2.34 -9.75 -18.45
C GLN A 110 -3.13 -8.58 -19.04
N GLN A 111 -4.37 -8.82 -19.47
CA GLN A 111 -5.23 -7.77 -20.01
C GLN A 111 -5.66 -6.77 -18.93
N GLU A 112 -5.94 -7.21 -17.72
CA GLU A 112 -6.32 -6.34 -16.59
C GLU A 112 -5.20 -5.38 -16.17
N ILE A 113 -3.94 -5.83 -16.17
CA ILE A 113 -2.81 -4.97 -15.76
C ILE A 113 -2.29 -4.07 -16.88
N ARG A 114 -2.61 -4.36 -18.13
CA ARG A 114 -2.18 -3.58 -19.28
C ARG A 114 -2.94 -2.25 -19.37
N TRP A 115 -2.24 -1.19 -19.73
CA TRP A 115 -2.88 0.10 -19.98
C TRP A 115 -3.58 0.14 -21.34
N ASP A 116 -4.88 0.43 -21.35
CA ASP A 116 -5.69 0.57 -22.58
C ASP A 116 -5.21 1.69 -23.50
N SER A 117 -4.72 2.77 -22.90
CA SER A 117 -4.20 3.94 -23.61
C SER A 117 -2.80 4.26 -23.13
N PRO A 118 -1.78 3.58 -23.68
CA PRO A 118 -0.40 3.76 -23.25
C PRO A 118 0.08 5.20 -23.39
N PRO A 119 0.68 5.79 -22.34
CA PRO A 119 1.20 7.15 -22.42
C PRO A 119 2.47 7.20 -23.27
N ARG A 120 2.73 8.34 -23.90
CA ARG A 120 3.93 8.54 -24.74
C ARG A 120 5.23 8.48 -23.98
N GLY A 121 5.22 8.61 -22.67
CA GLY A 121 6.40 8.55 -21.83
C GLY A 121 6.09 8.75 -20.35
N PRO A 122 7.07 8.58 -19.46
CA PRO A 122 6.88 8.64 -18.02
C PRO A 122 6.24 9.92 -17.49
N GLY A 123 6.52 11.05 -18.13
CA GLY A 123 5.98 12.36 -17.70
C GLY A 123 4.52 12.61 -18.09
N SER A 124 3.96 11.82 -19.03
CA SER A 124 2.56 11.87 -19.43
C SER A 124 1.73 10.74 -18.82
N ALA A 125 2.34 9.82 -18.10
CA ALA A 125 1.66 8.72 -17.45
C ALA A 125 0.93 9.16 -16.18
N ARG A 126 -0.27 8.63 -16.00
CA ARG A 126 -1.04 8.79 -14.75
C ARG A 126 -0.74 7.60 -13.84
N TRP A 127 0.36 7.69 -13.11
CA TRP A 127 0.81 6.65 -12.19
C TRP A 127 -0.18 6.50 -11.03
N SER A 128 -0.64 5.27 -10.81
CA SER A 128 -1.37 4.89 -9.60
C SER A 128 -0.40 4.62 -8.44
N ALA A 129 -0.91 4.46 -7.22
CA ALA A 129 -0.11 4.00 -6.08
C ALA A 129 0.48 2.60 -6.33
N ALA A 130 -0.29 1.69 -6.94
CA ALA A 130 0.17 0.36 -7.31
C ALA A 130 1.32 0.40 -8.32
N ASP A 131 1.22 1.23 -9.37
CA ASP A 131 2.31 1.39 -10.34
C ASP A 131 3.58 1.93 -9.69
N ALA A 132 3.45 2.87 -8.74
CA ALA A 132 4.59 3.43 -8.01
C ALA A 132 5.35 2.35 -7.22
N VAL A 133 4.64 1.39 -6.64
CA VAL A 133 5.24 0.26 -5.92
C VAL A 133 5.93 -0.73 -6.89
N LEU A 134 5.38 -0.94 -8.09
CA LEU A 134 6.05 -1.71 -9.14
C LEU A 134 7.35 -1.03 -9.60
N VAL A 135 7.35 0.30 -9.74
CA VAL A 135 8.57 1.07 -10.05
C VAL A 135 9.60 0.94 -8.93
N ASP A 136 9.17 0.94 -7.67
CA ASP A 136 10.05 0.74 -6.50
C ASP A 136 10.67 -0.67 -6.51
N GLU A 137 9.90 -1.71 -6.85
CA GLU A 137 10.41 -3.07 -7.03
C GLU A 137 11.45 -3.13 -8.14
N ALA A 138 11.13 -2.59 -9.32
CA ALA A 138 12.05 -2.53 -10.45
C ALA A 138 13.35 -1.78 -10.08
N ARG A 139 13.24 -0.71 -9.31
CA ARG A 139 14.40 0.04 -8.82
C ARG A 139 15.28 -0.80 -7.90
N ASP A 140 14.69 -1.55 -6.97
CA ASP A 140 15.47 -2.41 -6.06
C ASP A 140 16.18 -3.56 -6.80
N LEU A 141 15.57 -4.10 -7.86
CA LEU A 141 16.22 -5.12 -8.71
C LEU A 141 17.40 -4.57 -9.49
N ILE A 142 17.37 -3.29 -9.87
CA ILE A 142 18.44 -2.62 -10.61
C ILE A 142 19.52 -2.12 -9.65
N GLU A 143 19.13 -1.41 -8.58
CA GLU A 143 20.02 -0.76 -7.63
C GLU A 143 19.66 -1.17 -6.20
N ARG A 144 20.66 -1.28 -5.33
CA ARG A 144 20.39 -1.58 -3.92
C ARG A 144 19.79 -0.37 -3.23
N ILE A 145 18.58 -0.53 -2.67
CA ILE A 145 17.99 0.47 -1.78
C ILE A 145 18.69 0.40 -0.41
N PRO A 146 19.14 1.53 0.15
CA PRO A 146 19.72 1.54 1.49
C PRO A 146 18.73 1.06 2.54
N SER A 147 19.18 0.21 3.46
CA SER A 147 18.36 -0.26 4.58
C SER A 147 18.39 0.73 5.73
N LEU A 148 17.23 0.95 6.35
CA LEU A 148 17.08 1.71 7.59
C LEU A 148 17.38 0.81 8.78
N ALA A 149 17.82 1.39 9.89
CA ALA A 149 18.10 0.66 11.10
C ALA A 149 16.82 0.10 11.75
N HIS A 150 15.75 0.91 11.72
CA HIS A 150 14.42 0.54 12.23
C HIS A 150 13.32 1.22 11.41
N VAL A 151 12.22 0.50 11.18
CA VAL A 151 11.02 1.00 10.52
C VAL A 151 9.83 0.75 11.42
N VAL A 152 8.99 1.76 11.60
CA VAL A 152 7.69 1.64 12.27
C VAL A 152 6.60 1.78 11.20
N VAL A 153 5.69 0.83 11.17
CA VAL A 153 4.55 0.81 10.25
C VAL A 153 3.28 0.75 11.09
N ASP A 154 2.42 1.73 10.92
CA ASP A 154 1.08 1.73 11.51
C ASP A 154 0.03 1.45 10.42
N GLU A 155 -1.17 0.99 10.81
CA GLU A 155 -2.27 0.63 9.90
C GLU A 155 -1.85 -0.38 8.82
N ALA A 156 -0.93 -1.29 9.16
CA ALA A 156 -0.30 -2.22 8.22
C ALA A 156 -1.29 -3.14 7.49
N GLN A 157 -2.48 -3.40 8.06
CA GLN A 157 -3.51 -4.24 7.46
C GLN A 157 -4.02 -3.73 6.10
N ASP A 158 -3.80 -2.46 5.76
CA ASP A 158 -4.19 -1.92 4.45
C ASP A 158 -3.10 -2.03 3.39
N LEU A 159 -1.91 -2.47 3.77
CA LEU A 159 -0.83 -2.66 2.82
C LEU A 159 -1.11 -3.85 1.90
N SER A 160 -0.91 -3.65 0.61
CA SER A 160 -0.84 -4.72 -0.37
C SER A 160 0.44 -5.56 -0.18
N PRO A 161 0.50 -6.79 -0.72
CA PRO A 161 1.72 -7.60 -0.72
C PRO A 161 2.94 -6.87 -1.27
N MET A 162 2.76 -6.08 -2.33
CA MET A 162 3.85 -5.30 -2.93
C MET A 162 4.31 -4.13 -2.06
N GLU A 163 3.39 -3.47 -1.35
CA GLU A 163 3.75 -2.43 -0.37
C GLU A 163 4.48 -3.02 0.83
N CYS A 164 4.04 -4.17 1.34
CA CYS A 164 4.78 -4.91 2.36
C CYS A 164 6.22 -5.22 1.90
N ARG A 165 6.42 -5.69 0.66
CA ARG A 165 7.76 -5.92 0.09
C ARG A 165 8.56 -4.62 0.00
N ALA A 166 7.95 -3.51 -0.39
CA ALA A 166 8.60 -2.21 -0.46
C ALA A 166 9.10 -1.73 0.92
N VAL A 167 8.30 -1.93 1.96
CA VAL A 167 8.68 -1.69 3.36
C VAL A 167 9.80 -2.64 3.78
N GLY A 168 9.65 -3.93 3.51
CA GLY A 168 10.61 -4.97 3.86
C GLY A 168 12.01 -4.71 3.30
N ARG A 169 12.11 -4.25 2.05
CA ARG A 169 13.40 -3.86 1.42
C ARG A 169 14.09 -2.73 2.20
N ARG A 170 13.32 -1.79 2.74
CA ARG A 170 13.85 -0.65 3.52
C ARG A 170 14.30 -1.02 4.92
N CYS A 171 13.99 -2.22 5.41
CA CYS A 171 14.48 -2.76 6.67
C CYS A 171 15.10 -4.16 6.53
N ALA A 172 15.68 -4.47 5.38
CA ALA A 172 16.23 -5.79 5.08
C ALA A 172 17.28 -6.26 6.11
N THR A 173 18.13 -5.33 6.57
CA THR A 173 19.16 -5.56 7.59
C THR A 173 18.83 -4.95 8.96
N GLY A 174 17.70 -4.23 9.04
CA GLY A 174 17.22 -3.57 10.26
C GLY A 174 16.09 -4.33 10.92
N SER A 175 15.51 -3.71 11.93
CA SER A 175 14.32 -4.21 12.63
C SER A 175 13.06 -3.45 12.20
N ALA A 176 11.89 -4.03 12.46
CA ALA A 176 10.61 -3.39 12.19
C ALA A 176 9.66 -3.56 13.37
N THR A 177 8.85 -2.53 13.63
CA THR A 177 7.66 -2.60 14.47
C THR A 177 6.45 -2.38 13.56
N VAL A 178 5.57 -3.36 13.49
CA VAL A 178 4.41 -3.35 12.59
C VAL A 178 3.16 -3.43 13.43
N LEU A 179 2.27 -2.44 13.28
CA LEU A 179 1.01 -2.33 14.01
C LEU A 179 -0.14 -2.39 13.01
N GLY A 180 -1.24 -3.00 13.42
CA GLY A 180 -2.43 -3.07 12.59
C GLY A 180 -3.56 -3.87 13.22
N ASP A 181 -4.75 -3.74 12.64
CA ASP A 181 -5.95 -4.47 13.00
C ASP A 181 -6.58 -5.08 11.74
N LEU A 182 -6.44 -6.40 11.56
CA LEU A 182 -6.98 -7.10 10.38
C LEU A 182 -8.49 -6.93 10.21
N ALA A 183 -9.24 -6.72 11.29
CA ALA A 183 -10.67 -6.44 11.23
C ALA A 183 -10.98 -5.09 10.56
N GLN A 184 -10.03 -4.16 10.56
CA GLN A 184 -10.11 -2.85 9.93
C GLN A 184 -9.44 -2.80 8.53
N ALA A 185 -9.16 -3.95 7.92
CA ALA A 185 -8.60 -4.05 6.57
C ALA A 185 -9.66 -3.68 5.51
N THR A 186 -9.69 -2.43 5.07
CA THR A 186 -10.71 -1.91 4.15
C THR A 186 -10.29 -1.90 2.68
N THR A 187 -9.01 -2.05 2.39
CA THR A 187 -8.50 -2.08 1.00
C THR A 187 -8.71 -3.46 0.37
N PRO A 188 -9.08 -3.54 -0.92
CA PRO A 188 -9.27 -4.83 -1.61
C PRO A 188 -8.01 -5.70 -1.62
N ALA A 189 -6.84 -5.07 -1.73
CA ALA A 189 -5.54 -5.75 -1.81
C ALA A 189 -4.91 -6.10 -0.45
N ALA A 190 -5.63 -5.88 0.66
CA ALA A 190 -5.16 -6.20 2.00
C ALA A 190 -4.86 -7.70 2.15
N VAL A 191 -3.76 -8.03 2.82
CA VAL A 191 -3.40 -9.42 3.14
C VAL A 191 -4.39 -10.05 4.10
N ALA A 192 -4.54 -11.38 4.01
CA ALA A 192 -5.57 -12.10 4.78
C ALA A 192 -5.20 -12.26 6.26
N ASP A 193 -3.92 -12.42 6.58
CA ASP A 193 -3.44 -12.73 7.92
C ASP A 193 -2.03 -12.20 8.19
N TRP A 194 -1.64 -12.20 9.46
CA TRP A 194 -0.32 -11.76 9.90
C TRP A 194 0.84 -12.60 9.37
N PRO A 195 0.81 -13.94 9.34
CA PRO A 195 1.87 -14.74 8.74
C PRO A 195 2.17 -14.36 7.30
N GLN A 196 1.14 -14.16 6.48
CA GLN A 196 1.29 -13.73 5.10
C GLN A 196 1.92 -12.33 5.00
N MET A 197 1.45 -11.39 5.84
CA MET A 197 2.03 -10.04 5.91
C MET A 197 3.51 -10.08 6.27
N LEU A 198 3.87 -10.84 7.31
CA LEU A 198 5.25 -10.98 7.77
C LEU A 198 6.15 -11.63 6.71
N ALA A 199 5.63 -12.60 5.96
CA ALA A 199 6.32 -13.20 4.82
C ALA A 199 6.62 -12.17 3.73
N HIS A 200 5.63 -11.33 3.36
CA HIS A 200 5.83 -10.25 2.39
C HIS A 200 6.78 -9.15 2.88
N LEU A 201 6.80 -8.88 4.17
CA LEU A 201 7.79 -7.99 4.80
C LEU A 201 9.21 -8.60 4.86
N GLY A 202 9.37 -9.88 4.51
CA GLY A 202 10.65 -10.60 4.66
C GLY A 202 11.06 -10.84 6.11
N LYS A 203 10.08 -10.94 7.01
CA LYS A 203 10.26 -11.16 8.45
C LYS A 203 9.35 -12.31 8.97
N PRO A 204 9.39 -13.51 8.36
CA PRO A 204 8.46 -14.59 8.69
C PRO A 204 8.55 -15.04 10.15
N ASP A 205 9.72 -14.90 10.78
CA ASP A 205 9.98 -15.32 12.16
C ASP A 205 9.73 -14.19 13.18
N ALA A 206 9.11 -13.08 12.78
CA ALA A 206 8.86 -11.96 13.70
C ALA A 206 7.88 -12.35 14.81
N GLY A 207 8.17 -11.91 16.04
CA GLY A 207 7.31 -12.13 17.19
C GLY A 207 5.98 -11.36 17.08
N LEU A 208 4.87 -12.09 17.06
CA LEU A 208 3.51 -11.49 17.07
C LEU A 208 3.05 -11.26 18.51
N ARG A 209 2.53 -10.07 18.80
CA ARG A 209 1.94 -9.72 20.09
C ARG A 209 0.52 -9.23 19.88
N LEU A 210 -0.44 -9.88 20.51
CA LEU A 210 -1.84 -9.50 20.47
C LEU A 210 -2.11 -8.46 21.57
N LEU A 211 -2.75 -7.34 21.18
CA LEU A 211 -3.27 -6.33 22.08
C LEU A 211 -4.79 -6.51 22.13
N ASP A 212 -5.29 -7.14 23.19
CA ASP A 212 -6.70 -7.56 23.32
C ASP A 212 -7.54 -6.65 24.21
N THR A 213 -6.94 -5.58 24.74
CA THR A 213 -7.63 -4.66 25.66
C THR A 213 -7.77 -3.26 25.07
N GLY A 214 -8.99 -2.83 24.85
CA GLY A 214 -9.33 -1.48 24.37
C GLY A 214 -9.69 -0.54 25.52
N TYR A 215 -9.18 0.67 25.47
CA TYR A 215 -9.45 1.72 26.47
C TYR A 215 -10.37 2.83 25.94
N ARG A 216 -10.60 2.87 24.63
CA ARG A 216 -11.31 3.95 23.94
C ARG A 216 -12.80 3.67 23.79
N VAL A 217 -13.13 2.57 23.14
CA VAL A 217 -14.50 2.21 22.76
C VAL A 217 -15.23 1.57 23.94
N PRO A 218 -16.45 2.02 24.31
CA PRO A 218 -17.27 1.38 25.33
C PRO A 218 -17.57 -0.09 25.05
N ARG A 219 -17.69 -0.89 26.10
CA ARG A 219 -17.88 -2.35 26.02
C ARG A 219 -19.08 -2.73 25.15
N GLN A 220 -20.26 -2.09 25.37
CA GLN A 220 -21.47 -2.44 24.60
C GLN A 220 -21.27 -2.26 23.09
N ILE A 221 -20.54 -1.20 22.69
CA ILE A 221 -20.24 -0.93 21.28
C ILE A 221 -19.27 -1.96 20.74
N LEU A 222 -18.20 -2.24 21.48
CA LEU A 222 -17.18 -3.19 21.06
C LEU A 222 -17.73 -4.61 20.95
N ASP A 223 -18.53 -5.06 21.95
CA ASP A 223 -19.19 -6.37 21.94
C ASP A 223 -20.14 -6.50 20.73
N TYR A 224 -20.88 -5.43 20.39
CA TYR A 224 -21.76 -5.40 19.24
C TYR A 224 -21.00 -5.48 17.92
N ALA A 225 -19.97 -4.65 17.72
CA ALA A 225 -19.16 -4.66 16.53
C ALA A 225 -18.40 -5.99 16.35
N SER A 226 -17.92 -6.59 17.45
CA SER A 226 -17.18 -7.85 17.46
C SER A 226 -17.98 -9.05 16.94
N ARG A 227 -19.31 -8.95 16.84
CA ARG A 227 -20.14 -9.97 16.19
C ARG A 227 -19.82 -10.15 14.71
N LEU A 228 -19.19 -9.16 14.08
CA LEU A 228 -18.73 -9.25 12.69
C LEU A 228 -17.41 -10.02 12.53
N LEU A 229 -16.57 -10.11 13.57
CA LEU A 229 -15.22 -10.70 13.50
C LEU A 229 -15.18 -12.10 12.89
N PRO A 230 -16.09 -13.03 13.20
CA PRO A 230 -16.07 -14.37 12.60
C PRO A 230 -16.15 -14.37 11.06
N LEU A 231 -16.72 -13.30 10.46
CA LEU A 231 -16.87 -13.16 9.02
C LEU A 231 -15.75 -12.36 8.37
N ILE A 232 -15.15 -11.41 9.11
CA ILE A 232 -14.18 -10.46 8.53
C ILE A 232 -12.74 -10.77 8.92
N ALA A 233 -12.52 -11.35 10.09
CA ALA A 233 -11.20 -11.69 10.61
C ALA A 233 -11.30 -12.90 11.57
N PRO A 234 -11.59 -14.10 11.09
CA PRO A 234 -11.89 -15.29 11.93
C PRO A 234 -10.76 -15.69 12.86
N GLY A 235 -9.51 -15.28 12.54
CA GLY A 235 -8.32 -15.53 13.39
C GLY A 235 -8.10 -14.47 14.47
N VAL A 236 -8.90 -13.39 14.53
CA VAL A 236 -8.75 -12.30 15.49
C VAL A 236 -9.75 -12.46 16.63
N PRO A 237 -9.31 -12.65 17.89
CA PRO A 237 -10.21 -12.70 19.02
C PRO A 237 -10.85 -11.33 19.29
N ALA A 238 -12.07 -11.34 19.83
CA ALA A 238 -12.73 -10.12 20.24
C ALA A 238 -11.95 -9.41 21.36
N ALA A 239 -11.66 -8.13 21.15
CA ALA A 239 -11.01 -7.32 22.16
C ALA A 239 -11.95 -7.05 23.36
N ARG A 240 -11.37 -6.87 24.53
CA ARG A 240 -12.10 -6.51 25.75
C ARG A 240 -12.03 -5.01 25.98
N SER A 241 -13.14 -4.37 26.26
CA SER A 241 -13.12 -2.96 26.67
C SER A 241 -12.94 -2.82 28.16
N PHE A 242 -12.05 -1.91 28.54
CA PHE A 242 -11.92 -1.45 29.93
C PHE A 242 -13.11 -0.58 30.37
N ARG A 243 -13.77 0.12 29.42
CA ARG A 243 -14.88 1.05 29.70
C ARG A 243 -16.23 0.32 29.79
N GLN A 244 -16.94 0.53 30.89
CA GLN A 244 -18.21 -0.13 31.22
C GLN A 244 -19.42 0.81 31.06
N ASP A 245 -19.40 1.76 30.13
CA ASP A 245 -20.40 2.81 29.99
C ASP A 245 -21.77 2.22 29.60
N ALA A 246 -22.70 2.21 30.54
CA ALA A 246 -24.07 1.75 30.31
C ALA A 246 -24.83 2.70 29.36
N GLY A 247 -25.63 2.14 28.45
CA GLY A 247 -26.43 2.92 27.48
C GLY A 247 -25.58 3.60 26.40
N SER A 248 -24.35 3.11 26.14
CA SER A 248 -23.52 3.60 25.08
C SER A 248 -23.97 3.13 23.68
N LEU A 249 -24.83 2.12 23.58
CA LEU A 249 -25.33 1.58 22.31
C LEU A 249 -26.87 1.72 22.24
N ALA A 250 -27.36 2.24 21.11
CA ALA A 250 -28.75 2.22 20.72
C ALA A 250 -28.91 1.62 19.32
N VAL A 251 -29.82 0.65 19.16
CA VAL A 251 -30.12 0.05 17.84
C VAL A 251 -31.58 0.35 17.52
N VAL A 252 -31.83 1.19 16.54
CA VAL A 252 -33.14 1.80 16.26
C VAL A 252 -33.62 1.35 14.89
N SER A 253 -34.76 0.64 14.88
CA SER A 253 -35.48 0.29 13.65
C SER A 253 -36.39 1.42 13.24
N ALA A 254 -36.38 1.76 11.95
CA ALA A 254 -37.29 2.74 11.36
C ALA A 254 -37.95 2.13 10.11
N THR A 255 -39.01 2.75 9.63
CA THR A 255 -39.56 2.50 8.28
C THR A 255 -38.95 3.50 7.30
N PRO A 256 -38.96 3.23 5.98
CA PRO A 256 -38.47 4.22 4.99
C PRO A 256 -39.16 5.60 5.14
N GLY A 257 -40.44 5.63 5.54
CA GLY A 257 -41.18 6.87 5.76
C GLY A 257 -40.80 7.60 7.05
N SER A 258 -40.39 6.89 8.10
CA SER A 258 -39.99 7.47 9.39
C SER A 258 -38.48 7.72 9.51
N LEU A 259 -37.68 7.24 8.56
CA LEU A 259 -36.21 7.41 8.58
C LEU A 259 -35.77 8.88 8.75
N PRO A 260 -36.35 9.87 8.02
CA PRO A 260 -35.91 11.26 8.18
C PRO A 260 -36.14 11.76 9.63
N ALA A 261 -37.28 11.47 10.21
CA ALA A 261 -37.59 11.88 11.59
C ALA A 261 -36.69 11.18 12.62
N ALA A 262 -36.43 9.87 12.44
CA ALA A 262 -35.54 9.10 13.29
C ALA A 262 -34.07 9.58 13.19
N LEU A 263 -33.60 9.93 12.00
CA LEU A 263 -32.27 10.50 11.80
C LEU A 263 -32.11 11.86 12.50
N VAL A 264 -33.11 12.76 12.31
CA VAL A 264 -33.12 14.08 12.95
C VAL A 264 -33.12 13.93 14.47
N GLN A 265 -33.95 13.04 15.02
CA GLN A 265 -33.97 12.80 16.45
C GLN A 265 -32.61 12.28 16.96
N ALA A 266 -32.04 11.28 16.30
CA ALA A 266 -30.73 10.74 16.69
C ALA A 266 -29.60 11.82 16.63
N CYS A 267 -29.63 12.71 15.62
CA CYS A 267 -28.69 13.83 15.53
C CYS A 267 -28.93 14.88 16.63
N THR A 268 -30.18 15.21 16.94
CA THR A 268 -30.53 16.13 18.03
C THR A 268 -30.07 15.57 19.38
N ASP A 269 -30.38 14.31 19.64
CA ASP A 269 -29.95 13.62 20.88
C ASP A 269 -28.42 13.59 21.04
N ALA A 270 -27.66 13.49 19.91
CA ALA A 270 -26.22 13.56 19.94
C ALA A 270 -25.72 14.99 20.18
N LEU A 271 -26.36 16.00 19.58
CA LEU A 271 -26.02 17.41 19.73
C LEU A 271 -26.36 18.00 21.10
N ASP A 272 -27.35 17.42 21.80
CA ASP A 272 -27.73 17.81 23.18
C ASP A 272 -26.65 17.40 24.21
N ARG A 273 -25.71 16.57 23.81
CA ARG A 273 -24.57 16.14 24.64
C ARG A 273 -23.29 16.87 24.23
N PRO A 274 -22.34 17.02 25.16
CA PRO A 274 -21.02 17.60 24.82
C PRO A 274 -20.25 16.64 23.89
N GLY A 275 -19.35 17.22 23.08
CA GLY A 275 -18.45 16.48 22.21
C GLY A 275 -18.84 16.57 20.74
N SER A 276 -18.07 15.87 19.90
CA SER A 276 -18.24 15.76 18.45
C SER A 276 -19.26 14.72 18.09
N ALA A 277 -20.00 14.95 16.99
CA ALA A 277 -20.98 13.99 16.49
C ALA A 277 -20.74 13.68 15.01
N ALA A 278 -20.99 12.45 14.57
CA ALA A 278 -20.92 12.08 13.17
C ALA A 278 -22.10 11.20 12.75
N VAL A 279 -22.55 11.39 11.51
CA VAL A 279 -23.38 10.43 10.79
C VAL A 279 -22.50 9.71 9.78
N ILE A 280 -22.30 8.41 9.95
CA ILE A 280 -21.52 7.57 9.02
C ILE A 280 -22.50 6.72 8.21
N ALA A 281 -22.34 6.75 6.89
CA ALA A 281 -23.19 6.01 5.95
C ALA A 281 -22.41 5.60 4.72
N ALA A 282 -23.00 4.73 3.90
CA ALA A 282 -22.45 4.42 2.58
C ALA A 282 -22.34 5.71 1.74
N ASP A 283 -21.25 5.87 0.99
CA ASP A 283 -20.91 7.10 0.26
C ASP A 283 -22.05 7.59 -0.64
N ALA A 284 -22.72 6.67 -1.34
CA ALA A 284 -23.86 6.99 -2.19
C ALA A 284 -25.08 7.57 -1.45
N GLN A 285 -25.16 7.43 -0.12
CA GLN A 285 -26.30 7.90 0.67
C GLN A 285 -26.12 9.32 1.22
N LEU A 286 -24.90 9.82 1.32
CA LEU A 286 -24.59 11.08 2.02
C LEU A 286 -25.39 12.26 1.50
N THR A 287 -25.49 12.41 0.17
CA THR A 287 -26.27 13.50 -0.44
C THR A 287 -27.75 13.48 -0.01
N ALA A 288 -28.34 12.29 0.09
CA ALA A 288 -29.73 12.17 0.53
C ALA A 288 -29.90 12.49 2.03
N LEU A 289 -28.97 12.01 2.87
CA LEU A 289 -28.96 12.28 4.32
C LEU A 289 -28.73 13.77 4.60
N ALA A 290 -27.79 14.41 3.88
CA ALA A 290 -27.58 15.87 3.96
C ALA A 290 -28.84 16.67 3.64
N LYS A 291 -29.56 16.30 2.57
CA LYS A 291 -30.85 16.93 2.22
C LYS A 291 -31.91 16.73 3.31
N MET A 292 -31.97 15.56 3.93
CA MET A 292 -32.91 15.29 5.04
C MET A 292 -32.62 16.20 6.23
N LEU A 293 -31.37 16.27 6.67
CA LEU A 293 -30.95 17.10 7.80
C LEU A 293 -31.12 18.60 7.49
N GLY A 294 -30.76 19.04 6.29
CA GLY A 294 -30.93 20.44 5.86
C GLY A 294 -32.40 20.88 5.86
N ARG A 295 -33.33 20.02 5.39
CA ARG A 295 -34.77 20.30 5.44
C ARG A 295 -35.32 20.42 6.86
N ALA A 296 -34.70 19.72 7.79
CA ALA A 296 -35.06 19.78 9.19
C ALA A 296 -34.35 20.89 9.99
N GLY A 297 -33.50 21.68 9.33
CA GLY A 297 -32.72 22.76 9.97
C GLY A 297 -31.58 22.25 10.87
N VAL A 298 -31.15 20.99 10.76
CA VAL A 298 -30.02 20.47 11.53
C VAL A 298 -28.73 20.89 10.87
N ALA A 299 -27.95 21.75 11.56
CA ALA A 299 -26.65 22.20 11.09
C ALA A 299 -25.65 21.04 11.07
N HIS A 300 -25.00 20.84 9.93
CA HIS A 300 -24.01 19.79 9.73
C HIS A 300 -22.91 20.23 8.77
N GLY A 301 -21.74 19.64 8.89
CA GLY A 301 -20.60 19.79 7.97
C GLY A 301 -20.30 18.50 7.22
N THR A 302 -19.35 18.58 6.27
CA THR A 302 -18.73 17.43 5.60
C THR A 302 -17.24 17.48 5.85
N LEU A 303 -16.49 16.41 5.57
CA LEU A 303 -15.03 16.37 5.77
C LEU A 303 -14.29 17.38 4.88
N ASP A 304 -14.81 17.67 3.69
CA ASP A 304 -14.19 18.57 2.71
C ASP A 304 -14.74 20.02 2.78
N GLY A 305 -15.67 20.28 3.68
CA GLY A 305 -16.39 21.55 3.69
C GLY A 305 -15.79 22.57 4.65
N ASP A 306 -15.55 23.78 4.17
CA ASP A 306 -15.17 24.98 4.93
C ASP A 306 -16.27 25.50 5.88
N GLY A 307 -17.14 24.66 6.38
CA GLY A 307 -18.15 25.04 7.37
C GLY A 307 -17.49 25.26 8.75
N PRO A 308 -17.53 26.47 9.32
CA PRO A 308 -16.91 26.72 10.62
C PRO A 308 -17.62 25.88 11.70
N GLY A 309 -16.95 24.83 12.19
CA GLY A 309 -17.20 24.25 13.50
C GLY A 309 -18.59 23.59 13.70
N ALA A 310 -19.21 23.01 12.67
CA ALA A 310 -20.40 22.21 12.89
C ALA A 310 -20.04 20.99 13.77
N ARG A 311 -20.68 20.86 14.91
CA ARG A 311 -20.47 19.73 15.84
C ARG A 311 -20.90 18.38 15.25
N LEU A 312 -21.74 18.41 14.22
CA LEU A 312 -22.21 17.22 13.49
C LEU A 312 -21.53 17.17 12.13
N THR A 313 -20.86 16.07 11.82
CA THR A 313 -20.19 15.84 10.54
C THR A 313 -20.82 14.66 9.80
N LEU A 314 -21.13 14.82 8.52
CA LEU A 314 -21.48 13.71 7.63
C LEU A 314 -20.19 13.09 7.07
N VAL A 315 -20.03 11.79 7.31
CA VAL A 315 -18.80 11.07 6.99
C VAL A 315 -19.11 9.91 6.04
N PRO A 316 -18.52 9.88 4.82
CA PRO A 316 -18.57 8.69 3.98
C PRO A 316 -17.83 7.56 4.68
N VAL A 317 -18.40 6.36 4.63
CA VAL A 317 -17.78 5.20 5.31
C VAL A 317 -16.38 4.91 4.77
N SER A 318 -16.11 5.21 3.52
CA SER A 318 -14.78 5.07 2.89
C SER A 318 -13.70 5.95 3.57
N LEU A 319 -14.09 7.05 4.21
CA LEU A 319 -13.20 7.99 4.90
C LEU A 319 -13.32 7.94 6.43
N ALA A 320 -14.12 7.01 6.98
CA ALA A 320 -14.33 6.91 8.42
C ALA A 320 -13.11 6.37 9.19
N LYS A 321 -12.21 5.67 8.50
CA LYS A 321 -11.00 5.11 9.12
C LYS A 321 -10.08 6.23 9.63
N GLY A 322 -9.52 6.03 10.83
CA GLY A 322 -8.65 7.02 11.48
C GLY A 322 -9.40 8.19 12.14
N LEU A 323 -10.72 8.33 11.90
CA LEU A 323 -11.55 9.35 12.58
C LEU A 323 -12.13 8.81 13.87
N GLU A 324 -12.47 9.72 14.79
CA GLU A 324 -13.09 9.42 16.08
C GLU A 324 -14.07 10.53 16.46
N PHE A 325 -15.22 10.12 16.99
CA PHE A 325 -16.27 11.06 17.42
C PHE A 325 -16.85 10.58 18.75
N ASP A 326 -17.24 11.54 19.59
CA ASP A 326 -17.91 11.19 20.85
C ASP A 326 -19.23 10.47 20.61
N HIS A 327 -20.01 10.92 19.62
CA HIS A 327 -21.29 10.36 19.25
C HIS A 327 -21.31 9.98 17.77
N VAL A 328 -21.58 8.72 17.47
CA VAL A 328 -21.69 8.24 16.08
C VAL A 328 -23.09 7.70 15.82
N ILE A 329 -23.67 8.12 14.72
CA ILE A 329 -24.89 7.55 14.13
C ILE A 329 -24.47 6.78 12.88
N VAL A 330 -24.60 5.44 12.89
CA VAL A 330 -24.41 4.63 11.68
C VAL A 330 -25.76 4.46 11.01
N ALA A 331 -25.93 5.07 9.84
CA ALA A 331 -27.18 5.01 9.09
C ALA A 331 -27.13 3.92 8.02
N GLU A 332 -28.17 3.06 7.99
CA GLU A 332 -28.36 1.99 7.01
C GLU A 332 -27.17 1.03 6.90
N PRO A 333 -26.79 0.31 7.96
CA PRO A 333 -25.60 -0.57 7.97
C PRO A 333 -25.63 -1.66 6.89
N ALA A 334 -26.82 -2.11 6.46
CA ALA A 334 -26.94 -3.08 5.38
C ALA A 334 -26.42 -2.53 4.05
N ARG A 335 -26.58 -1.23 3.79
CA ARG A 335 -26.07 -0.57 2.60
C ARG A 335 -24.54 -0.41 2.64
N ILE A 336 -23.98 -0.15 3.81
CA ILE A 336 -22.54 -0.15 4.01
C ILE A 336 -21.96 -1.53 3.69
N ALA A 337 -22.55 -2.58 4.29
CA ALA A 337 -22.09 -3.96 4.10
C ALA A 337 -22.18 -4.42 2.65
N ALA A 338 -23.15 -3.92 1.87
CA ALA A 338 -23.37 -4.32 0.47
C ALA A 338 -22.61 -3.44 -0.55
N ALA A 339 -21.97 -2.34 -0.12
CA ALA A 339 -21.38 -1.37 -1.04
C ALA A 339 -20.12 -1.92 -1.75
N HIS A 340 -19.34 -2.75 -1.08
CA HIS A 340 -18.05 -3.26 -1.58
C HIS A 340 -17.78 -4.68 -1.07
N SER A 341 -16.80 -5.36 -1.67
CA SER A 341 -16.33 -6.67 -1.20
C SER A 341 -15.84 -6.65 0.26
N ARG A 342 -15.29 -5.51 0.72
CA ARG A 342 -14.88 -5.25 2.10
C ARG A 342 -15.92 -4.45 2.92
N GLY A 343 -17.18 -4.43 2.50
CA GLY A 343 -18.23 -3.63 3.16
C GLY A 343 -18.48 -4.00 4.63
N LEU A 344 -18.32 -5.26 5.01
CA LEU A 344 -18.39 -5.66 6.42
C LEU A 344 -17.23 -5.13 7.27
N HIS A 345 -16.03 -5.02 6.70
CA HIS A 345 -14.88 -4.39 7.38
C HIS A 345 -15.13 -2.88 7.55
N GLN A 346 -15.65 -2.21 6.49
CA GLN A 346 -16.02 -0.80 6.59
C GLN A 346 -17.11 -0.57 7.64
N LEU A 347 -18.08 -1.50 7.75
CA LEU A 347 -19.10 -1.43 8.79
C LEU A 347 -18.47 -1.61 10.18
N TYR A 348 -17.56 -2.56 10.37
CA TYR A 348 -16.82 -2.72 11.63
C TYR A 348 -16.07 -1.44 12.01
N VAL A 349 -15.36 -0.83 11.04
CA VAL A 349 -14.72 0.47 11.24
C VAL A 349 -15.74 1.51 11.68
N ALA A 350 -16.86 1.69 10.96
CA ALA A 350 -17.88 2.68 11.30
C ALA A 350 -18.42 2.52 12.72
N LEU A 351 -18.72 1.28 13.13
CA LEU A 351 -19.23 0.98 14.48
C LEU A 351 -18.23 1.32 15.58
N THR A 352 -16.94 1.16 15.31
CA THR A 352 -15.87 1.38 16.29
C THR A 352 -15.34 2.82 16.32
N ARG A 353 -15.92 3.75 15.56
CA ARG A 353 -15.53 5.18 15.58
C ARG A 353 -16.14 5.95 16.76
N ALA A 354 -17.10 5.36 17.45
CA ALA A 354 -17.75 5.98 18.59
C ALA A 354 -16.91 5.85 19.88
N VAL A 355 -16.53 6.98 20.45
CA VAL A 355 -15.78 7.03 21.72
C VAL A 355 -16.71 6.99 22.94
N SER A 356 -17.95 7.49 22.81
CA SER A 356 -18.89 7.55 23.92
C SER A 356 -20.23 6.86 23.63
N ARG A 357 -20.84 7.15 22.48
CA ARG A 357 -22.16 6.60 22.12
C ARG A 357 -22.26 6.24 20.66
N LEU A 358 -22.89 5.11 20.38
CA LEU A 358 -23.25 4.63 19.05
C LEU A 358 -24.77 4.48 18.92
N THR A 359 -25.32 5.09 17.88
CA THR A 359 -26.70 4.84 17.45
C THR A 359 -26.65 4.16 16.07
N VAL A 360 -27.23 2.96 15.97
CA VAL A 360 -27.37 2.23 14.69
C VAL A 360 -28.82 2.42 14.23
N LEU A 361 -29.01 3.14 13.12
CA LEU A 361 -30.32 3.46 12.54
C LEU A 361 -30.51 2.69 11.24
N TYR A 362 -31.56 1.91 11.12
CA TYR A 362 -31.79 1.06 9.96
C TYR A 362 -33.26 0.94 9.55
N THR A 363 -33.51 0.80 8.26
CA THR A 363 -34.81 0.46 7.65
C THR A 363 -34.78 -0.91 6.98
N GLN A 364 -33.62 -1.37 6.56
CA GLN A 364 -33.39 -2.69 5.98
C GLN A 364 -32.90 -3.67 7.05
N PRO A 365 -33.14 -4.98 6.88
CA PRO A 365 -32.63 -5.96 7.82
C PRO A 365 -31.12 -5.80 8.05
N LEU A 366 -30.71 -5.80 9.31
CA LEU A 366 -29.31 -5.77 9.70
C LEU A 366 -28.54 -6.96 9.09
N PRO A 367 -27.24 -6.81 8.78
CA PRO A 367 -26.38 -7.94 8.48
C PRO A 367 -26.52 -9.04 9.54
N GLY A 368 -26.49 -10.32 9.10
CA GLY A 368 -26.84 -11.46 9.94
C GLY A 368 -26.28 -11.42 11.37
N PRO A 369 -24.97 -11.21 11.59
CA PRO A 369 -24.38 -11.19 12.94
C PRO A 369 -24.89 -10.06 13.86
N LEU A 370 -25.39 -8.97 13.29
CA LEU A 370 -25.85 -7.80 14.06
C LEU A 370 -27.33 -7.84 14.45
N ARG A 371 -28.05 -8.88 14.04
CA ARG A 371 -29.46 -9.11 14.40
C ARG A 371 -29.64 -9.49 15.85
#